data_e0d3152bddb27a1b1fcba98c8767036c
#
_entry.id   e0d3152bddb27a1b1fcba98c8767036c
#
_cell.length_a   1.000
_cell.length_b   1.000
_cell.length_c   1.000
_cell.angle_alpha   90.00
_cell.angle_beta   90.00
_cell.angle_gamma   90.00
#
_symmetry.space_group_name_H-M   'P 1'
#
loop_
_entity.id
_entity.type
_entity.pdbx_description
1 polymer ?
#
loop_
_entity_poly.entity_id
_entity_poly.type
_entity_poly.pdbx_seq_one_letter_code
_entity_poly.pdbx_strand_id
1 'polypeptide(L)'
;MSGTEPRSPHLSAEQLKASRQKFPPVPAVCVVTGGTGFVGSRLVEMLVERGATKVRVLDVVPPGPLCWKDPRIEYTVGSICDAALVAKVVDGADCVWHMAAAVGPFHPKSLYRQVNYEGTMTVVAACRAKGVHKIVMSSSPSTRFDGSDVDGLTEAQMPALPQKRYLQIYAETKAEAEVACMAACEPPQLMTVAVAPHQVYGPRDNLFLPNMLETAGTGRLRIFGEGNPNPKPKPNPIPMPMPIPIPIPNPKQVRARTASASRTTTTTATGSSWQSARCTRAARPSASSTSSPTRTRTRTSRATS
;
A
#
# COMPACT_ATOMS: atom_id res chain seq x y z
N MET A 1 -41.13 2.26 0.98
CA MET A 1 -40.04 2.31 2.00
C MET A 1 -38.80 2.83 1.29
N SER A 2 -38.48 4.13 1.48
CA SER A 2 -37.32 4.75 0.89
C SER A 2 -36.09 4.21 1.63
N GLY A 3 -35.36 3.29 0.99
CA GLY A 3 -34.09 2.82 1.51
C GLY A 3 -33.10 3.98 1.53
N THR A 4 -32.87 4.55 2.71
CA THR A 4 -31.77 5.48 2.91
C THR A 4 -30.49 4.71 2.68
N GLU A 5 -29.79 5.00 1.56
CA GLU A 5 -28.42 4.51 1.39
C GLU A 5 -27.61 4.81 2.65
N PRO A 6 -26.86 3.84 3.18
CA PRO A 6 -26.01 4.07 4.35
C PRO A 6 -25.04 5.20 4.02
N ARG A 7 -25.11 6.27 4.80
CA ARG A 7 -24.27 7.45 4.57
C ARG A 7 -22.79 7.10 4.81
N SER A 8 -21.93 7.50 3.88
CA SER A 8 -20.49 7.47 4.12
C SER A 8 -20.15 8.21 5.40
N PRO A 9 -19.35 7.64 6.31
CA PRO A 9 -18.97 8.31 7.54
C PRO A 9 -18.07 9.55 7.32
N HIS A 10 -17.54 9.75 6.12
CA HIS A 10 -16.49 10.74 5.85
C HIS A 10 -16.80 11.75 4.75
N LEU A 11 -17.73 11.48 3.83
CA LEU A 11 -18.04 12.36 2.72
C LEU A 11 -19.50 12.80 2.73
N SER A 12 -19.74 14.07 2.38
CA SER A 12 -21.10 14.53 2.11
C SER A 12 -21.63 13.92 0.80
N ALA A 13 -22.95 13.94 0.58
CA ALA A 13 -23.55 13.45 -0.65
C ALA A 13 -23.01 14.17 -1.90
N GLU A 14 -22.73 15.47 -1.80
CA GLU A 14 -22.14 16.27 -2.88
C GLU A 14 -20.70 15.90 -3.17
N GLN A 15 -19.89 15.70 -2.11
CA GLN A 15 -18.50 15.25 -2.25
C GLN A 15 -18.44 13.85 -2.87
N LEU A 16 -19.37 12.98 -2.49
CA LEU A 16 -19.49 11.64 -3.05
C LEU A 16 -19.84 11.68 -4.54
N LYS A 17 -20.80 12.51 -4.92
CA LYS A 17 -21.21 12.74 -6.32
C LYS A 17 -20.04 13.27 -7.14
N ALA A 18 -19.35 14.29 -6.64
CA ALA A 18 -18.18 14.87 -7.30
C ALA A 18 -17.04 13.85 -7.47
N SER A 19 -16.78 13.02 -6.44
CA SER A 19 -15.79 11.95 -6.51
C SER A 19 -16.12 10.89 -7.57
N ARG A 20 -17.39 10.47 -7.64
CA ARG A 20 -17.86 9.51 -8.65
C ARG A 20 -17.76 10.06 -10.08
N GLN A 21 -17.96 11.35 -10.28
CA GLN A 21 -17.80 12.01 -11.59
C GLN A 21 -16.35 12.18 -12.00
N LYS A 22 -15.47 12.46 -11.04
CA LYS A 22 -14.04 12.76 -11.31
C LYS A 22 -13.23 11.53 -11.68
N PHE A 23 -13.59 10.35 -11.19
CA PHE A 23 -12.80 9.15 -11.33
C PHE A 23 -13.62 8.03 -12.00
N PRO A 24 -12.97 7.11 -12.72
CA PRO A 24 -13.66 5.97 -13.33
C PRO A 24 -14.32 5.09 -12.26
N PRO A 25 -15.34 4.29 -12.62
CA PRO A 25 -15.98 3.34 -11.73
C PRO A 25 -14.97 2.36 -11.14
N VAL A 26 -15.17 2.00 -9.89
CA VAL A 26 -14.40 0.90 -9.26
C VAL A 26 -14.98 -0.46 -9.69
N PRO A 27 -14.19 -1.55 -9.61
CA PRO A 27 -14.68 -2.89 -9.84
C PRO A 27 -15.86 -3.24 -8.92
N ALA A 28 -16.78 -4.07 -9.40
CA ALA A 28 -18.00 -4.39 -8.67
C ALA A 28 -17.72 -5.22 -7.40
N VAL A 29 -16.88 -6.24 -7.52
CA VAL A 29 -16.48 -7.12 -6.42
C VAL A 29 -15.02 -6.91 -6.12
N CYS A 30 -14.72 -6.30 -4.97
CA CYS A 30 -13.36 -6.00 -4.52
C CYS A 30 -12.98 -6.87 -3.32
N VAL A 31 -11.71 -7.25 -3.24
CA VAL A 31 -11.10 -7.81 -2.04
C VAL A 31 -10.07 -6.84 -1.50
N VAL A 32 -10.06 -6.60 -0.19
CA VAL A 32 -9.04 -5.78 0.47
C VAL A 32 -8.37 -6.62 1.55
N THR A 33 -7.10 -6.94 1.38
CA THR A 33 -6.29 -7.56 2.45
C THR A 33 -5.72 -6.46 3.34
N GLY A 34 -5.66 -6.68 4.65
CA GLY A 34 -5.26 -5.63 5.59
C GLY A 34 -6.32 -4.53 5.74
N GLY A 35 -7.60 -4.87 5.50
CA GLY A 35 -8.67 -3.90 5.41
C GLY A 35 -9.24 -3.41 6.74
N THR A 36 -8.81 -3.94 7.87
CA THR A 36 -9.13 -3.39 9.21
C THR A 36 -8.06 -2.41 9.70
N GLY A 37 -6.92 -2.34 9.02
CA GLY A 37 -5.83 -1.41 9.32
C GLY A 37 -6.13 0.04 8.92
N PHE A 38 -5.21 0.95 9.23
CA PHE A 38 -5.37 2.39 9.01
C PHE A 38 -5.71 2.75 7.55
N VAL A 39 -4.86 2.38 6.60
CA VAL A 39 -5.08 2.67 5.17
C VAL A 39 -6.18 1.79 4.59
N GLY A 40 -6.16 0.49 4.94
CA GLY A 40 -7.09 -0.48 4.39
C GLY A 40 -8.54 -0.18 4.74
N SER A 41 -8.83 0.24 5.97
CA SER A 41 -10.20 0.57 6.38
C SER A 41 -10.75 1.77 5.59
N ARG A 42 -9.93 2.79 5.33
CA ARG A 42 -10.35 3.91 4.50
C ARG A 42 -10.55 3.50 3.04
N LEU A 43 -9.71 2.62 2.53
CA LEU A 43 -9.87 2.09 1.17
C LEU A 43 -11.19 1.29 1.04
N VAL A 44 -11.52 0.45 2.02
CA VAL A 44 -12.81 -0.29 2.05
C VAL A 44 -13.98 0.68 1.94
N GLU A 45 -13.99 1.74 2.73
CA GLU A 45 -15.02 2.78 2.68
C GLU A 45 -15.08 3.44 1.29
N MET A 46 -13.94 3.86 0.75
CA MET A 46 -13.88 4.51 -0.56
C MET A 46 -14.39 3.60 -1.69
N LEU A 47 -14.12 2.31 -1.66
CA LEU A 47 -14.63 1.36 -2.65
C LEU A 47 -16.15 1.31 -2.62
N VAL A 48 -16.74 1.22 -1.43
CA VAL A 48 -18.20 1.22 -1.25
C VAL A 48 -18.81 2.56 -1.65
N GLU A 49 -18.22 3.68 -1.21
CA GLU A 49 -18.61 5.04 -1.58
C GLU A 49 -18.63 5.25 -3.10
N ARG A 50 -17.68 4.64 -3.81
CA ARG A 50 -17.52 4.76 -5.26
C ARG A 50 -18.30 3.74 -6.07
N GLY A 51 -19.10 2.91 -5.42
CA GLY A 51 -20.08 2.06 -6.07
C GLY A 51 -19.71 0.58 -6.19
N ALA A 52 -18.70 0.10 -5.46
CA ALA A 52 -18.50 -1.34 -5.33
C ALA A 52 -19.77 -2.00 -4.76
N THR A 53 -20.19 -3.08 -5.38
CA THR A 53 -21.38 -3.83 -4.94
C THR A 53 -21.06 -4.80 -3.81
N LYS A 54 -19.81 -5.26 -3.74
CA LYS A 54 -19.31 -6.12 -2.67
C LYS A 54 -17.83 -5.82 -2.39
N VAL A 55 -17.49 -5.68 -1.11
CA VAL A 55 -16.11 -5.55 -0.64
C VAL A 55 -15.85 -6.62 0.41
N ARG A 56 -14.98 -7.57 0.11
CA ARG A 56 -14.52 -8.59 1.06
C ARG A 56 -13.23 -8.14 1.69
N VAL A 57 -13.15 -8.20 3.00
CA VAL A 57 -11.98 -7.81 3.79
C VAL A 57 -11.35 -9.05 4.39
N LEU A 58 -10.04 -9.22 4.19
CA LEU A 58 -9.25 -10.25 4.85
C LEU A 58 -8.19 -9.58 5.71
N ASP A 59 -8.23 -9.82 7.02
CA ASP A 59 -7.26 -9.28 7.97
C ASP A 59 -7.07 -10.25 9.14
N VAL A 60 -5.89 -10.25 9.76
CA VAL A 60 -5.63 -11.02 10.99
C VAL A 60 -6.26 -10.36 12.22
N VAL A 61 -6.56 -9.08 12.14
CA VAL A 61 -7.23 -8.32 13.19
C VAL A 61 -8.74 -8.29 12.90
N PRO A 62 -9.59 -8.67 13.86
CA PRO A 62 -11.03 -8.57 13.70
C PRO A 62 -11.47 -7.10 13.52
N PRO A 63 -12.63 -6.85 12.84
CA PRO A 63 -13.13 -5.51 12.64
C PRO A 63 -13.42 -4.82 13.97
N GLY A 64 -12.76 -3.70 14.20
CA GLY A 64 -12.95 -2.86 15.39
C GLY A 64 -14.15 -1.89 15.26
N PRO A 65 -14.41 -1.08 16.31
CA PRO A 65 -15.54 -0.13 16.33
C PRO A 65 -15.49 0.91 15.21
N LEU A 66 -14.30 1.19 14.68
CA LEU A 66 -14.09 2.16 13.60
C LEU A 66 -14.24 1.57 12.20
N CYS A 67 -14.41 0.26 12.08
CA CYS A 67 -14.68 -0.39 10.81
C CYS A 67 -16.14 -0.15 10.41
N TRP A 68 -16.35 0.23 9.15
CA TRP A 68 -17.68 0.56 8.66
C TRP A 68 -18.55 -0.70 8.56
N LYS A 69 -19.75 -0.62 9.13
CA LYS A 69 -20.78 -1.68 9.06
C LYS A 69 -21.74 -1.33 7.93
N ASP A 70 -21.47 -1.89 6.75
CA ASP A 70 -22.30 -1.76 5.56
C ASP A 70 -22.61 -3.17 5.03
N PRO A 71 -23.82 -3.48 4.56
CA PRO A 71 -24.20 -4.81 4.08
C PRO A 71 -23.37 -5.29 2.88
N ARG A 72 -22.71 -4.39 2.17
CA ARG A 72 -21.80 -4.70 1.07
C ARG A 72 -20.42 -5.14 1.53
N ILE A 73 -20.08 -4.96 2.81
CA ILE A 73 -18.77 -5.29 3.39
C ILE A 73 -18.86 -6.61 4.13
N GLU A 74 -17.98 -7.53 3.76
CA GLU A 74 -17.84 -8.83 4.41
C GLU A 74 -16.45 -8.95 5.02
N TYR A 75 -16.37 -9.09 6.35
CA TYR A 75 -15.11 -9.21 7.08
C TYR A 75 -14.79 -10.68 7.35
N THR A 76 -13.59 -11.10 6.97
CA THR A 76 -13.01 -12.42 7.24
C THR A 76 -11.75 -12.25 8.07
N VAL A 77 -11.68 -12.93 9.23
CA VAL A 77 -10.49 -12.91 10.08
C VAL A 77 -9.58 -14.07 9.68
N GLY A 78 -8.34 -13.76 9.32
CA GLY A 78 -7.35 -14.76 8.95
C GLY A 78 -6.12 -14.18 8.28
N SER A 79 -5.14 -15.04 8.02
CA SER A 79 -3.84 -14.66 7.46
C SER A 79 -3.83 -14.76 5.94
N ILE A 80 -3.12 -13.85 5.28
CA ILE A 80 -2.79 -13.96 3.84
C ILE A 80 -1.82 -15.11 3.55
N CYS A 81 -1.20 -15.70 4.58
CA CYS A 81 -0.35 -16.89 4.45
C CYS A 81 -1.17 -18.19 4.39
N ASP A 82 -2.46 -18.14 4.68
CA ASP A 82 -3.37 -19.29 4.53
C ASP A 82 -3.91 -19.34 3.10
N ALA A 83 -3.31 -20.21 2.28
CA ALA A 83 -3.64 -20.32 0.87
C ALA A 83 -5.10 -20.74 0.62
N ALA A 84 -5.66 -21.62 1.45
CA ALA A 84 -7.05 -22.08 1.31
C ALA A 84 -8.03 -20.95 1.61
N LEU A 85 -7.77 -20.19 2.67
CA LEU A 85 -8.59 -19.05 3.05
C LEU A 85 -8.50 -17.94 1.99
N VAL A 86 -7.28 -17.60 1.53
CA VAL A 86 -7.08 -16.58 0.49
C VAL A 86 -7.82 -16.98 -0.78
N ALA A 87 -7.69 -18.24 -1.25
CA ALA A 87 -8.38 -18.73 -2.42
C ALA A 87 -9.92 -18.62 -2.30
N LYS A 88 -10.47 -18.87 -1.10
CA LYS A 88 -11.89 -18.69 -0.81
C LYS A 88 -12.32 -17.23 -0.87
N VAL A 89 -11.52 -16.33 -0.29
CA VAL A 89 -11.87 -14.91 -0.20
C VAL A 89 -11.79 -14.20 -1.56
N VAL A 90 -10.81 -14.57 -2.41
CA VAL A 90 -10.65 -13.95 -3.74
C VAL A 90 -11.54 -14.53 -4.82
N ASP A 91 -12.24 -15.65 -4.55
CA ASP A 91 -13.06 -16.33 -5.54
C ASP A 91 -14.17 -15.43 -6.10
N GLY A 92 -14.22 -15.27 -7.43
CA GLY A 92 -15.19 -14.41 -8.11
C GLY A 92 -14.98 -12.90 -7.83
N ALA A 93 -13.80 -12.48 -7.43
CA ALA A 93 -13.46 -11.05 -7.30
C ALA A 93 -12.94 -10.48 -8.64
N ASP A 94 -13.27 -9.22 -8.90
CA ASP A 94 -12.77 -8.49 -10.07
C ASP A 94 -11.38 -7.89 -9.81
N CYS A 95 -11.10 -7.53 -8.55
CA CYS A 95 -9.86 -6.87 -8.17
C CYS A 95 -9.49 -7.16 -6.71
N VAL A 96 -8.20 -7.41 -6.48
CA VAL A 96 -7.62 -7.50 -5.13
C VAL A 96 -6.79 -6.26 -4.84
N TRP A 97 -7.12 -5.57 -3.76
CA TRP A 97 -6.36 -4.46 -3.18
C TRP A 97 -5.54 -5.01 -2.03
N HIS A 98 -4.26 -5.25 -2.30
CA HIS A 98 -3.37 -5.93 -1.36
C HIS A 98 -2.63 -4.93 -0.48
N MET A 99 -3.23 -4.64 0.71
CA MET A 99 -2.69 -3.70 1.70
C MET A 99 -2.02 -4.40 2.88
N ALA A 100 -2.28 -5.70 3.09
CA ALA A 100 -1.72 -6.44 4.20
C ALA A 100 -0.19 -6.48 4.15
N ALA A 101 0.44 -6.12 5.26
CA ALA A 101 1.88 -6.18 5.44
C ALA A 101 2.23 -6.20 6.94
N ALA A 102 3.32 -6.86 7.31
CA ALA A 102 3.97 -6.62 8.59
C ALA A 102 4.71 -5.28 8.51
N VAL A 103 4.31 -4.30 9.33
CA VAL A 103 4.84 -2.92 9.34
C VAL A 103 5.47 -2.60 10.69
N GLY A 104 6.38 -1.63 10.70
CA GLY A 104 7.10 -1.21 11.91
C GLY A 104 8.42 -1.94 12.09
N PRO A 105 9.29 -1.47 13.01
CA PRO A 105 10.68 -1.95 13.10
C PRO A 105 10.88 -3.14 14.05
N PHE A 106 9.85 -3.60 14.75
CA PHE A 106 10.02 -4.46 15.93
C PHE A 106 9.61 -5.93 15.72
N HIS A 107 9.33 -6.33 14.49
CA HIS A 107 8.99 -7.74 14.22
C HIS A 107 10.24 -8.58 13.93
N PRO A 108 10.21 -9.91 14.21
CA PRO A 108 11.24 -10.83 13.78
C PRO A 108 11.39 -10.82 12.24
N LYS A 109 12.63 -11.01 11.76
CA LYS A 109 12.91 -11.05 10.31
C LYS A 109 12.08 -12.09 9.57
N SER A 110 11.86 -13.26 10.20
CA SER A 110 11.02 -14.33 9.65
C SER A 110 9.58 -13.88 9.40
N LEU A 111 9.00 -13.07 10.28
CA LEU A 111 7.63 -12.57 10.11
C LEU A 111 7.52 -11.61 8.91
N TYR A 112 8.50 -10.71 8.73
CA TYR A 112 8.50 -9.86 7.54
C TYR A 112 8.55 -10.68 6.26
N ARG A 113 9.41 -11.69 6.18
CA ARG A 113 9.50 -12.54 5.01
C ARG A 113 8.21 -13.31 4.78
N GLN A 114 7.71 -13.96 5.82
CA GLN A 114 6.47 -14.74 5.76
C GLN A 114 5.27 -13.91 5.30
N VAL A 115 5.07 -12.72 5.89
CA VAL A 115 3.89 -11.91 5.58
C VAL A 115 4.10 -11.10 4.30
N ASN A 116 5.21 -10.33 4.20
CA ASN A 116 5.38 -9.38 3.11
C ASN A 116 5.71 -10.04 1.78
N TYR A 117 6.49 -11.13 1.78
CA TYR A 117 6.87 -11.82 0.56
C TYR A 117 6.00 -13.06 0.31
N GLU A 118 6.05 -14.06 1.19
CA GLU A 118 5.35 -15.33 0.97
C GLU A 118 3.83 -15.15 0.96
N GLY A 119 3.29 -14.33 1.88
CA GLY A 119 1.88 -13.96 1.89
C GLY A 119 1.44 -13.23 0.62
N THR A 120 2.27 -12.33 0.08
CA THR A 120 2.00 -11.68 -1.22
C THR A 120 1.96 -12.71 -2.34
N MET A 121 2.91 -13.65 -2.35
CA MET A 121 2.93 -14.72 -3.37
C MET A 121 1.70 -15.63 -3.27
N THR A 122 1.23 -15.90 -2.06
CA THR A 122 -0.02 -16.64 -1.83
C THR A 122 -1.22 -15.90 -2.45
N VAL A 123 -1.30 -14.58 -2.26
CA VAL A 123 -2.37 -13.76 -2.87
C VAL A 123 -2.28 -13.79 -4.40
N VAL A 124 -1.08 -13.61 -4.96
CA VAL A 124 -0.87 -13.65 -6.42
C VAL A 124 -1.26 -15.01 -7.01
N ALA A 125 -0.82 -16.10 -6.37
CA ALA A 125 -1.14 -17.46 -6.80
C ALA A 125 -2.65 -17.73 -6.75
N ALA A 126 -3.32 -17.31 -5.68
CA ALA A 126 -4.77 -17.45 -5.54
C ALA A 126 -5.52 -16.64 -6.61
N CYS A 127 -5.10 -15.41 -6.91
CA CYS A 127 -5.69 -14.59 -7.97
C CYS A 127 -5.59 -15.27 -9.33
N ARG A 128 -4.41 -15.81 -9.67
CA ARG A 128 -4.24 -16.57 -10.91
C ARG A 128 -5.13 -17.81 -10.98
N ALA A 129 -5.15 -18.60 -9.92
CA ALA A 129 -5.94 -19.83 -9.85
C ALA A 129 -7.46 -19.59 -9.94
N LYS A 130 -7.93 -18.43 -9.44
CA LYS A 130 -9.33 -18.04 -9.40
C LYS A 130 -9.77 -17.10 -10.53
N GLY A 131 -8.88 -16.78 -11.46
CA GLY A 131 -9.18 -15.89 -12.58
C GLY A 131 -9.44 -14.44 -12.19
N VAL A 132 -8.85 -13.97 -11.09
CA VAL A 132 -8.91 -12.57 -10.72
C VAL A 132 -7.95 -11.78 -11.61
N HIS A 133 -8.48 -10.79 -12.33
CA HIS A 133 -7.72 -10.11 -13.38
C HIS A 133 -6.87 -8.92 -12.90
N LYS A 134 -7.08 -8.43 -11.66
CA LYS A 134 -6.43 -7.19 -11.21
C LYS A 134 -5.90 -7.30 -9.77
N ILE A 135 -4.66 -6.89 -9.58
CA ILE A 135 -4.05 -6.70 -8.26
C ILE A 135 -3.49 -5.29 -8.16
N VAL A 136 -3.91 -4.56 -7.13
CA VAL A 136 -3.30 -3.28 -6.72
C VAL A 136 -2.57 -3.53 -5.40
N MET A 137 -1.24 -3.54 -5.45
CA MET A 137 -0.39 -3.80 -4.28
C MET A 137 0.07 -2.50 -3.64
N SER A 138 -0.07 -2.38 -2.33
CA SER A 138 0.62 -1.35 -1.58
C SER A 138 2.08 -1.71 -1.41
N SER A 139 2.98 -0.94 -2.03
CA SER A 139 4.42 -0.99 -1.79
C SER A 139 4.84 0.10 -0.79
N SER A 140 6.09 0.52 -0.81
CA SER A 140 6.63 1.56 0.05
C SER A 140 7.78 2.28 -0.65
N PRO A 141 7.97 3.60 -0.47
CA PRO A 141 9.14 4.31 -0.97
C PRO A 141 10.45 3.76 -0.40
N SER A 142 10.40 3.15 0.78
CA SER A 142 11.58 2.53 1.41
C SER A 142 12.22 1.43 0.56
N THR A 143 11.47 0.84 -0.39
CA THR A 143 12.01 -0.15 -1.34
C THR A 143 13.08 0.42 -2.25
N ARG A 144 13.05 1.74 -2.49
CA ARG A 144 13.98 2.46 -3.38
C ARG A 144 14.88 3.45 -2.65
N PHE A 145 14.73 3.53 -1.32
CA PHE A 145 15.53 4.44 -0.51
C PHE A 145 16.89 3.84 -0.21
N ASP A 146 17.94 4.51 -0.66
CA ASP A 146 19.34 4.13 -0.48
C ASP A 146 20.09 5.01 0.55
N GLY A 147 19.38 5.97 1.15
CA GLY A 147 19.92 6.94 2.10
C GLY A 147 20.09 8.34 1.49
N SER A 148 19.87 8.50 0.19
CA SER A 148 19.96 9.79 -0.50
C SER A 148 18.60 10.48 -0.54
N ASP A 149 18.62 11.82 -0.58
CA ASP A 149 17.42 12.61 -0.76
C ASP A 149 16.84 12.42 -2.16
N VAL A 150 15.53 12.33 -2.23
CA VAL A 150 14.76 12.20 -3.47
C VAL A 150 13.86 13.41 -3.62
N ASP A 151 14.04 14.18 -4.70
CA ASP A 151 13.23 15.36 -5.00
C ASP A 151 12.78 15.37 -6.46
N GLY A 152 11.47 15.34 -6.66
CA GLY A 152 10.84 15.53 -7.97
C GLY A 152 11.14 14.45 -9.01
N LEU A 153 11.58 13.26 -8.60
CA LEU A 153 11.87 12.16 -9.52
C LEU A 153 10.57 11.51 -10.01
N THR A 154 10.56 11.15 -11.29
CA THR A 154 9.55 10.26 -11.88
C THR A 154 9.87 8.80 -11.56
N GLU A 155 8.89 7.90 -11.74
CA GLU A 155 9.09 6.46 -11.53
C GLU A 155 10.25 5.88 -12.38
N ALA A 156 10.44 6.42 -13.59
CA ALA A 156 11.53 5.99 -14.49
C ALA A 156 12.93 6.41 -14.00
N GLN A 157 12.99 7.44 -13.17
CA GLN A 157 14.24 7.97 -12.60
C GLN A 157 14.56 7.38 -11.23
N MET A 158 13.58 6.69 -10.61
CA MET A 158 13.80 6.04 -9.33
C MET A 158 14.77 4.86 -9.44
N PRO A 159 15.55 4.56 -8.37
CA PRO A 159 16.41 3.38 -8.36
C PRO A 159 15.67 2.10 -8.74
N ALA A 160 16.29 1.29 -9.61
CA ALA A 160 15.72 0.03 -10.03
C ALA A 160 15.64 -0.98 -8.87
N LEU A 161 14.66 -1.88 -8.93
CA LEU A 161 14.53 -3.01 -8.01
C LEU A 161 15.00 -4.31 -8.67
N PRO A 162 15.57 -5.26 -7.90
CA PRO A 162 15.97 -5.14 -6.49
C PRO A 162 17.24 -4.30 -6.33
N GLN A 163 17.38 -3.64 -5.17
CA GLN A 163 18.63 -2.95 -4.82
C GLN A 163 19.68 -3.94 -4.30
N LYS A 164 20.96 -3.56 -4.38
CA LYS A 164 22.07 -4.39 -3.87
C LYS A 164 22.06 -4.52 -2.34
N ARG A 165 21.52 -3.53 -1.64
CA ARG A 165 21.46 -3.47 -0.18
C ARG A 165 20.23 -2.69 0.26
N TYR A 166 19.60 -3.15 1.33
CA TYR A 166 18.49 -2.47 2.00
C TYR A 166 18.89 -2.06 3.41
N LEU A 167 18.39 -0.92 3.87
CA LEU A 167 18.65 -0.42 5.22
C LEU A 167 17.87 -1.21 6.27
N GLN A 168 16.73 -1.80 5.88
CA GLN A 168 15.83 -2.52 6.78
C GLN A 168 15.24 -3.74 6.08
N ILE A 169 15.04 -4.81 6.83
CA ILE A 169 14.41 -6.05 6.37
C ILE A 169 12.97 -5.81 5.84
N TYR A 170 12.26 -4.84 6.40
CA TYR A 170 10.95 -4.42 5.88
C TYR A 170 11.06 -3.95 4.43
N ALA A 171 12.00 -3.06 4.13
CA ALA A 171 12.23 -2.53 2.79
C ALA A 171 12.62 -3.65 1.81
N GLU A 172 13.50 -4.55 2.24
CA GLU A 172 13.94 -5.71 1.45
C GLU A 172 12.77 -6.61 1.08
N THR A 173 11.98 -7.06 2.06
CA THR A 173 10.86 -7.97 1.82
C THR A 173 9.72 -7.32 1.03
N LYS A 174 9.49 -6.01 1.19
CA LYS A 174 8.54 -5.26 0.36
C LYS A 174 9.04 -5.12 -1.08
N ALA A 175 10.35 -4.92 -1.29
CA ALA A 175 10.95 -4.85 -2.62
C ALA A 175 10.88 -6.19 -3.34
N GLU A 176 11.23 -7.29 -2.67
CA GLU A 176 11.09 -8.65 -3.22
C GLU A 176 9.64 -8.93 -3.63
N ALA A 177 8.68 -8.59 -2.77
CA ALA A 177 7.26 -8.76 -3.05
C ALA A 177 6.78 -7.91 -4.23
N GLU A 178 7.24 -6.65 -4.33
CA GLU A 178 6.92 -5.77 -5.45
C GLU A 178 7.45 -6.34 -6.76
N VAL A 179 8.73 -6.73 -6.80
CA VAL A 179 9.34 -7.33 -7.99
C VAL A 179 8.58 -8.59 -8.41
N ALA A 180 8.27 -9.48 -7.48
CA ALA A 180 7.56 -10.72 -7.77
C ALA A 180 6.11 -10.48 -8.23
N CYS A 181 5.40 -9.56 -7.58
CA CYS A 181 4.04 -9.18 -7.96
C CYS A 181 4.02 -8.54 -9.37
N MET A 182 4.96 -7.65 -9.67
CA MET A 182 5.06 -7.02 -11.00
C MET A 182 5.48 -8.01 -12.07
N ALA A 183 6.37 -8.96 -11.77
CA ALA A 183 6.74 -10.05 -12.68
C ALA A 183 5.57 -11.01 -12.97
N ALA A 184 4.59 -11.06 -12.09
CA ALA A 184 3.36 -11.82 -12.27
C ALA A 184 2.38 -11.18 -13.25
N CYS A 185 2.64 -9.95 -13.73
CA CYS A 185 1.78 -9.24 -14.67
C CYS A 185 1.76 -9.93 -16.02
N GLU A 186 0.57 -10.40 -16.42
CA GLU A 186 0.35 -11.15 -17.67
C GLU A 186 -1.02 -10.73 -18.26
N PRO A 187 -1.10 -9.56 -18.91
CA PRO A 187 -2.36 -9.10 -19.50
C PRO A 187 -2.82 -9.98 -20.68
N PRO A 188 -4.13 -10.23 -20.80
CA PRO A 188 -5.23 -9.76 -19.97
C PRO A 188 -5.52 -10.63 -18.74
N GLN A 189 -4.79 -11.74 -18.53
CA GLN A 189 -5.07 -12.73 -17.50
C GLN A 189 -4.90 -12.18 -16.10
N LEU A 190 -3.80 -11.48 -15.85
CA LEU A 190 -3.53 -10.81 -14.57
C LEU A 190 -2.80 -9.50 -14.80
N MET A 191 -3.42 -8.40 -14.43
CA MET A 191 -2.82 -7.07 -14.43
C MET A 191 -2.42 -6.70 -13.00
N THR A 192 -1.17 -6.33 -12.80
CA THR A 192 -0.66 -5.93 -11.50
C THR A 192 -0.13 -4.51 -11.53
N VAL A 193 -0.31 -3.77 -10.43
CA VAL A 193 0.27 -2.45 -10.21
C VAL A 193 0.70 -2.32 -8.76
N ALA A 194 1.86 -1.73 -8.53
CA ALA A 194 2.35 -1.38 -7.20
C ALA A 194 2.24 0.13 -6.98
N VAL A 195 1.71 0.52 -5.83
CA VAL A 195 1.58 1.92 -5.39
C VAL A 195 2.39 2.10 -4.12
N ALA A 196 3.29 3.05 -4.10
CA ALA A 196 4.18 3.33 -2.98
C ALA A 196 3.83 4.67 -2.29
N PRO A 197 2.82 4.70 -1.41
CA PRO A 197 2.44 5.92 -0.70
C PRO A 197 3.53 6.29 0.31
N HIS A 198 3.87 7.60 0.36
CA HIS A 198 4.85 8.15 1.29
C HIS A 198 4.14 8.92 2.40
N GLN A 199 4.60 8.73 3.66
CA GLN A 199 4.13 9.50 4.83
C GLN A 199 2.59 9.57 4.94
N VAL A 200 1.94 8.42 5.02
CA VAL A 200 0.48 8.37 5.20
C VAL A 200 0.13 8.80 6.62
N TYR A 201 -0.74 9.79 6.76
CA TYR A 201 -1.29 10.26 8.02
C TYR A 201 -2.74 10.72 7.85
N GLY A 202 -3.48 10.84 8.94
CA GLY A 202 -4.86 11.31 8.90
C GLY A 202 -5.74 10.71 9.99
N PRO A 203 -7.08 10.82 9.88
CA PRO A 203 -8.00 10.19 10.82
C PRO A 203 -7.74 8.70 10.96
N ARG A 204 -7.68 8.21 12.21
CA ARG A 204 -7.35 6.83 12.58
C ARG A 204 -5.87 6.44 12.42
N ASP A 205 -4.98 7.38 12.11
CA ASP A 205 -3.54 7.12 12.20
C ASP A 205 -3.19 6.74 13.66
N ASN A 206 -2.61 5.57 13.82
CA ASN A 206 -2.18 5.03 15.10
C ASN A 206 -0.66 4.86 15.20
N LEU A 207 0.05 5.29 14.17
CA LEU A 207 1.48 5.02 14.04
C LEU A 207 2.33 6.31 14.01
N PHE A 208 2.04 7.24 13.11
CA PHE A 208 2.91 8.39 12.87
C PHE A 208 2.55 9.61 13.73
N LEU A 209 1.39 10.20 13.51
CA LEU A 209 0.98 11.42 14.21
C LEU A 209 0.83 11.24 15.72
N PRO A 210 0.21 10.17 16.24
CA PRO A 210 0.09 9.99 17.70
C PRO A 210 1.44 9.92 18.38
N ASN A 211 2.38 9.13 17.85
CA ASN A 211 3.72 9.00 18.42
C ASN A 211 4.51 10.31 18.36
N MET A 212 4.36 11.07 17.27
CA MET A 212 5.00 12.37 17.13
C MET A 212 4.43 13.39 18.13
N LEU A 213 3.11 13.44 18.27
CA LEU A 213 2.42 14.33 19.22
C LEU A 213 2.73 13.97 20.67
N GLU A 214 2.78 12.69 21.01
CA GLU A 214 3.17 12.23 22.35
C GLU A 214 4.62 12.62 22.66
N THR A 215 5.53 12.39 21.71
CA THR A 215 6.94 12.75 21.85
C THR A 215 7.12 14.26 22.00
N ALA A 216 6.37 15.06 21.24
CA ALA A 216 6.36 16.51 21.37
C ALA A 216 5.81 16.96 22.73
N GLY A 217 4.71 16.35 23.18
CA GLY A 217 4.09 16.65 24.47
C GLY A 217 4.98 16.35 25.68
N THR A 218 5.90 15.39 25.55
CA THR A 218 6.91 15.07 26.58
C THR A 218 8.19 15.89 26.46
N GLY A 219 8.29 16.81 25.49
CA GLY A 219 9.48 17.62 25.23
C GLY A 219 10.67 16.82 24.67
N ARG A 220 10.44 15.59 24.23
CA ARG A 220 11.48 14.68 23.69
C ARG A 220 11.62 14.74 22.17
N LEU A 221 10.75 15.50 21.49
CA LEU A 221 10.85 15.65 20.04
C LEU A 221 12.21 16.30 19.69
N ARG A 222 12.92 15.67 18.77
CA ARG A 222 14.21 16.16 18.28
C ARG A 222 14.14 16.34 16.79
N ILE A 223 14.75 17.43 16.32
CA ILE A 223 14.98 17.68 14.90
C ILE A 223 16.37 17.10 14.56
N PHE A 224 16.43 16.21 13.59
CA PHE A 224 17.67 15.67 13.05
C PHE A 224 17.93 16.29 11.69
N GLY A 225 19.18 16.70 11.44
CA GLY A 225 19.57 17.43 10.24
C GLY A 225 19.09 18.89 10.26
N GLU A 226 19.04 19.47 9.09
CA GLU A 226 18.63 20.88 8.92
C GLU A 226 17.10 21.06 8.91
N GLY A 227 16.34 20.00 9.05
CA GLY A 227 14.88 20.02 8.99
C GLY A 227 14.32 20.45 7.63
N ASN A 228 15.15 20.43 6.60
CA ASN A 228 14.76 20.80 5.25
C ASN A 228 14.63 19.54 4.37
N PRO A 229 13.43 19.18 3.93
CA PRO A 229 13.24 18.06 3.01
C PRO A 229 13.81 18.33 1.61
N ASN A 230 14.22 19.57 1.31
CA ASN A 230 14.82 19.99 0.06
C ASN A 230 16.13 20.74 0.30
N PRO A 231 17.30 20.08 0.26
CA PRO A 231 18.58 20.71 0.49
C PRO A 231 19.10 21.58 -0.67
N LYS A 232 18.24 22.01 -1.61
CA LYS A 232 18.66 22.97 -2.63
C LYS A 232 19.17 24.26 -1.97
N PRO A 233 20.36 24.75 -2.35
CA PRO A 233 20.87 25.99 -1.82
C PRO A 233 19.86 27.10 -2.07
N LYS A 234 19.29 27.67 -1.02
CA LYS A 234 18.38 28.79 -1.12
C LYS A 234 19.17 30.01 -1.64
N PRO A 235 18.65 30.74 -2.64
CA PRO A 235 19.07 32.11 -2.79
C PRO A 235 18.67 32.86 -1.52
N ASN A 236 19.58 33.59 -0.92
CA ASN A 236 19.54 34.35 0.33
C ASN A 236 18.19 34.40 1.07
N PRO A 237 18.15 34.00 2.34
CA PRO A 237 16.89 34.00 3.08
C PRO A 237 16.37 35.42 3.28
N ILE A 238 15.16 35.66 2.80
CA ILE A 238 14.34 36.77 3.31
C ILE A 238 14.09 36.45 4.78
N PRO A 239 14.41 37.33 5.75
CA PRO A 239 14.14 37.08 7.14
C PRO A 239 12.62 36.85 7.33
N MET A 240 12.22 35.62 7.62
CA MET A 240 10.84 35.37 8.04
C MET A 240 10.63 35.99 9.43
N PRO A 241 9.51 36.69 9.66
CA PRO A 241 9.12 37.11 10.98
C PRO A 241 9.04 35.89 11.91
N MET A 242 9.65 35.99 13.08
CA MET A 242 9.57 34.93 14.10
C MET A 242 8.13 34.49 14.27
N PRO A 243 7.84 33.20 14.30
CA PRO A 243 6.48 32.71 14.60
C PRO A 243 6.06 33.26 15.96
N ILE A 244 4.94 33.92 16.02
CA ILE A 244 4.32 34.32 17.30
C ILE A 244 4.16 33.04 18.13
N PRO A 245 4.64 32.98 19.36
CA PRO A 245 4.46 31.80 20.21
C PRO A 245 2.97 31.47 20.31
N ILE A 246 2.54 30.36 19.78
CA ILE A 246 1.17 29.87 19.95
C ILE A 246 1.07 29.49 21.44
N PRO A 247 0.17 30.09 22.23
CA PRO A 247 -0.03 29.70 23.61
C PRO A 247 -0.38 28.21 23.67
N ILE A 248 0.41 27.44 24.40
CA ILE A 248 0.15 26.00 24.61
C ILE A 248 -1.20 25.92 25.37
N PRO A 249 -2.24 25.31 24.78
CA PRO A 249 -3.53 25.23 25.48
C PRO A 249 -3.37 24.39 26.73
N ASN A 250 -3.92 24.89 27.86
CA ASN A 250 -3.97 24.17 29.12
C ASN A 250 -4.58 22.77 28.89
N PRO A 251 -3.99 21.68 29.39
CA PRO A 251 -4.47 20.29 29.18
C PRO A 251 -5.94 20.10 29.56
N LYS A 252 -6.49 20.91 30.47
CA LYS A 252 -7.92 20.92 30.82
C LYS A 252 -8.82 21.51 29.73
N GLN A 253 -8.29 22.35 28.83
CA GLN A 253 -9.06 22.92 27.71
C GLN A 253 -9.03 22.02 26.47
N VAL A 254 -8.05 21.13 26.36
CA VAL A 254 -7.98 20.14 25.26
C VAL A 254 -9.10 19.10 25.41
N ARG A 255 -9.40 18.65 26.64
CA ARG A 255 -10.51 17.73 26.91
C ARG A 255 -11.90 18.30 26.59
N ALA A 256 -12.10 19.61 26.72
CA ALA A 256 -13.38 20.23 26.39
C ALA A 256 -13.58 20.46 24.88
N ARG A 257 -12.50 20.58 24.10
CA ARG A 257 -12.56 20.79 22.65
C ARG A 257 -12.67 19.50 21.85
N THR A 258 -12.19 18.36 22.36
CA THR A 258 -12.39 17.06 21.73
C THR A 258 -13.85 16.58 21.77
N ALA A 259 -14.66 17.11 22.66
CA ALA A 259 -16.10 16.83 22.71
C ALA A 259 -16.92 17.68 21.71
N SER A 260 -16.38 18.80 21.20
CA SER A 260 -17.08 19.68 20.26
C SER A 260 -16.50 19.70 18.84
N ALA A 261 -15.35 19.10 18.60
CA ALA A 261 -14.66 19.07 17.29
C ALA A 261 -14.99 17.82 16.46
N SER A 262 -16.22 17.27 16.59
CA SER A 262 -16.75 16.32 15.63
C SER A 262 -17.26 16.98 14.34
N ARG A 263 -16.99 18.27 14.14
CA ARG A 263 -17.33 18.98 12.91
C ARG A 263 -16.09 19.59 12.28
N THR A 264 -15.76 19.06 11.12
CA THR A 264 -15.06 19.72 10.02
C THR A 264 -13.55 19.91 10.17
N THR A 265 -12.77 18.94 9.75
CA THR A 265 -11.66 19.21 8.81
C THR A 265 -11.45 17.96 7.96
N THR A 266 -12.10 17.96 6.83
CA THR A 266 -11.79 17.11 5.68
C THR A 266 -10.48 17.63 5.09
N THR A 267 -9.34 17.19 5.61
CA THR A 267 -8.12 17.28 4.83
C THR A 267 -8.09 16.05 3.98
N THR A 268 -8.64 16.20 2.81
CA THR A 268 -8.47 15.32 1.68
C THR A 268 -6.99 14.98 1.56
N ALA A 269 -6.67 13.69 1.61
CA ALA A 269 -5.52 13.19 0.88
C ALA A 269 -5.83 13.48 -0.61
N THR A 270 -5.62 14.74 -0.99
CA THR A 270 -5.73 15.19 -2.37
C THR A 270 -4.56 14.58 -3.10
N GLY A 271 -4.87 13.48 -3.75
CA GLY A 271 -4.42 13.23 -5.07
C GLY A 271 -2.93 13.42 -5.35
N SER A 272 -2.10 12.43 -5.04
CA SER A 272 -1.15 12.04 -6.06
C SER A 272 -2.00 11.54 -7.23
N SER A 273 -1.90 12.24 -8.35
CA SER A 273 -2.58 11.90 -9.59
C SER A 273 -2.43 10.41 -9.88
N TRP A 274 -3.54 9.69 -9.89
CA TRP A 274 -3.62 8.34 -10.42
C TRP A 274 -3.48 8.44 -11.94
N GLN A 275 -2.26 8.69 -12.42
CA GLN A 275 -1.97 8.45 -13.82
C GLN A 275 -1.85 6.93 -13.97
N SER A 276 -2.59 6.43 -14.93
CA SER A 276 -2.59 5.04 -15.34
C SER A 276 -1.16 4.59 -15.63
N ALA A 277 -0.52 3.92 -14.67
CA ALA A 277 0.70 3.19 -14.94
C ALA A 277 0.33 2.10 -15.95
N ARG A 278 0.65 2.35 -17.23
CA ARG A 278 0.56 1.32 -18.26
C ARG A 278 1.57 0.25 -17.89
N CYS A 279 1.10 -0.98 -17.78
CA CYS A 279 1.96 -2.15 -17.70
C CYS A 279 2.77 -2.23 -19.01
N THR A 280 3.93 -1.58 -19.04
CA THR A 280 4.86 -1.71 -20.15
C THR A 280 5.56 -3.05 -19.99
N ARG A 281 5.33 -3.91 -20.96
CA ARG A 281 5.99 -5.21 -21.11
C ARG A 281 7.50 -5.00 -21.09
N ALA A 282 8.18 -5.46 -20.06
CA ALA A 282 9.63 -5.57 -20.08
C ALA A 282 10.00 -6.52 -21.24
N ALA A 283 10.61 -5.97 -22.29
CA ALA A 283 11.09 -6.74 -23.42
C ALA A 283 12.12 -7.75 -22.92
N ARG A 284 11.88 -9.03 -23.14
CA ARG A 284 12.89 -10.06 -22.98
C ARG A 284 14.05 -9.75 -23.93
N PRO A 285 15.31 -9.82 -23.52
CA PRO A 285 16.41 -9.79 -24.45
C PRO A 285 16.32 -11.04 -25.33
N SER A 286 16.31 -10.83 -26.64
CA SER A 286 16.36 -11.86 -27.66
C SER A 286 17.67 -12.65 -27.52
N ALA A 287 17.56 -13.93 -27.22
CA ALA A 287 18.68 -14.85 -27.32
C ALA A 287 19.04 -14.98 -28.79
N SER A 288 20.19 -14.46 -29.16
CA SER A 288 20.81 -14.71 -30.49
C SER A 288 21.20 -16.17 -30.58
N SER A 289 20.66 -16.82 -31.59
CA SER A 289 21.05 -18.15 -32.08
C SER A 289 22.50 -18.12 -32.53
N THR A 290 23.36 -18.91 -31.90
CA THR A 290 24.59 -19.34 -32.49
C THR A 290 24.62 -20.86 -32.55
N SER A 291 24.82 -21.29 -33.76
CA SER A 291 24.94 -22.62 -34.33
C SER A 291 25.84 -23.58 -33.54
N SER A 292 25.37 -24.82 -33.52
CA SER A 292 26.12 -26.02 -33.14
C SER A 292 27.37 -26.24 -33.98
N PRO A 293 28.33 -26.99 -33.46
CA PRO A 293 28.95 -28.04 -34.28
C PRO A 293 28.81 -29.42 -33.65
N THR A 294 28.41 -30.30 -34.52
CA THR A 294 28.43 -31.75 -34.45
C THR A 294 29.81 -32.29 -34.06
N ARG A 295 29.86 -33.23 -33.13
CA ARG A 295 30.98 -34.22 -33.11
C ARG A 295 30.54 -35.53 -32.45
N THR A 296 30.38 -36.49 -33.32
CA THR A 296 30.83 -37.88 -33.43
C THR A 296 31.05 -38.71 -32.17
N ARG A 297 30.34 -39.83 -32.19
CA ARG A 297 30.45 -41.09 -31.45
C ARG A 297 31.90 -41.54 -31.15
N THR A 298 32.07 -42.05 -29.93
CA THR A 298 32.78 -43.34 -29.78
C THR A 298 32.23 -44.14 -28.60
N ARG A 299 31.93 -45.38 -28.90
CA ARG A 299 31.41 -46.47 -28.06
C ARG A 299 32.63 -47.20 -27.51
N THR A 300 32.72 -47.44 -26.22
CA THR A 300 33.46 -48.59 -25.69
C THR A 300 32.77 -49.19 -24.46
N SER A 301 32.49 -50.44 -24.58
CA SER A 301 31.98 -51.41 -23.64
C SER A 301 33.10 -51.94 -22.71
N ARG A 302 32.78 -52.28 -21.48
CA ARG A 302 33.17 -53.45 -20.67
C ARG A 302 32.93 -53.11 -19.18
N ALA A 303 32.09 -53.76 -18.48
CA ALA A 303 31.96 -55.10 -17.98
C ALA A 303 32.95 -55.45 -16.83
N THR A 304 32.31 -55.89 -15.70
CA THR A 304 32.82 -56.75 -14.61
C THR A 304 33.70 -56.08 -13.53
N SER A 305 33.26 -55.98 -12.35
CA SER A 305 33.14 -56.95 -11.26
C SER A 305 32.29 -56.37 -10.11
#